data_13689e6aa82bbed248cf68d5807c99df
#
_entry.id   13689e6aa82bbed248cf68d5807c99df
#
_cell.length_a   1.000
_cell.length_b   1.000
_cell.length_c   1.000
_cell.angle_alpha   90.00
_cell.angle_beta   90.00
_cell.angle_gamma   90.00
#
_symmetry.space_group_name_H-M   'P 1'
#
loop_
_entity.id
_entity.type
_entity.pdbx_description
1 polymer ?
#
loop_
_entity_poly.entity_id
_entity_poly.type
_entity_poly.pdbx_seq_one_letter_code
_entity_poly.pdbx_strand_id
1 'polypeptide(L)'
;MNKSLTIKQEAFCQAYLRLGDKSAAYREVYSCSNMKPETIHTKASLLSNEDKVRTRIDGLRKDAVERNKASLDEVLTVLADIIRFDPAEMYDESGNLLPIHKMPKKVRMCIQSF
;
A
#
# COMPACT_ATOMS: atom_id res chain seq x y z
N MET A 1 -23.91 -6.91 -17.97
CA MET A 1 -22.61 -6.48 -18.47
C MET A 1 -22.17 -5.21 -17.78
N ASN A 2 -20.99 -5.23 -17.22
CA ASN A 2 -20.46 -4.03 -16.59
C ASN A 2 -20.13 -2.99 -17.64
N LYS A 3 -20.70 -1.83 -17.48
CA LYS A 3 -20.32 -0.71 -18.30
C LYS A 3 -18.93 -0.28 -17.85
N SER A 4 -18.02 -0.22 -18.77
CA SER A 4 -16.69 0.25 -18.48
C SER A 4 -16.73 1.72 -18.04
N LEU A 5 -15.91 2.06 -17.09
CA LEU A 5 -15.69 3.45 -16.71
C LEU A 5 -15.00 4.17 -17.88
N THR A 6 -15.27 5.47 -17.99
CA THR A 6 -14.49 6.29 -18.93
C THR A 6 -13.05 6.36 -18.42
N ILE A 7 -12.13 6.74 -19.32
CA ILE A 7 -10.72 6.90 -18.96
C ILE A 7 -10.57 7.88 -17.80
N LYS A 8 -11.32 8.99 -17.85
CA LYS A 8 -11.27 10.00 -16.78
C LYS A 8 -11.85 9.49 -15.47
N GLN A 9 -12.93 8.71 -15.53
CA GLN A 9 -13.52 8.13 -14.32
C GLN A 9 -12.56 7.14 -13.67
N GLU A 10 -11.90 6.30 -14.45
CA GLU A 10 -10.89 5.38 -13.91
C GLU A 10 -9.71 6.16 -13.32
N ALA A 11 -9.23 7.20 -14.00
CA ALA A 11 -8.16 8.06 -13.51
C ALA A 11 -8.55 8.74 -12.20
N PHE A 12 -9.81 9.19 -12.09
CA PHE A 12 -10.32 9.78 -10.86
C PHE A 12 -10.30 8.76 -9.71
N CYS A 13 -10.71 7.52 -9.96
CA CYS A 13 -10.70 6.48 -8.94
C CYS A 13 -9.27 6.21 -8.44
N GLN A 14 -8.30 6.12 -9.35
CA GLN A 14 -6.91 5.90 -8.99
C GLN A 14 -6.34 7.08 -8.21
N ALA A 15 -6.63 8.30 -8.65
CA ALA A 15 -6.18 9.51 -7.98
C ALA A 15 -6.79 9.64 -6.59
N TYR A 16 -8.08 9.33 -6.45
CA TYR A 16 -8.75 9.37 -5.16
C TYR A 16 -8.14 8.37 -4.18
N LEU A 17 -7.86 7.15 -4.65
CA LEU A 17 -7.22 6.14 -3.80
C LEU A 17 -5.84 6.62 -3.32
N ARG A 18 -5.08 7.25 -4.21
CA ARG A 18 -3.72 7.71 -3.91
C ARG A 18 -3.70 8.95 -3.01
N LEU A 19 -4.57 9.93 -3.29
CA LEU A 19 -4.58 11.22 -2.61
C LEU A 19 -5.46 11.25 -1.37
N GLY A 20 -6.51 10.43 -1.33
CA GLY A 20 -7.45 10.41 -0.20
C GLY A 20 -8.41 11.59 -0.14
N ASP A 21 -8.41 12.47 -1.17
CA ASP A 21 -9.26 13.66 -1.23
C ASP A 21 -9.95 13.72 -2.59
N LYS A 22 -11.27 13.73 -2.59
CA LYS A 22 -12.10 13.79 -3.80
C LYS A 22 -11.79 15.02 -4.65
N SER A 23 -11.73 16.19 -4.01
CA SER A 23 -11.50 17.45 -4.73
C SER A 23 -10.13 17.48 -5.36
N ALA A 24 -9.09 17.02 -4.66
CA ALA A 24 -7.75 16.94 -5.21
C ALA A 24 -7.70 15.96 -6.39
N ALA A 25 -8.37 14.82 -6.26
CA ALA A 25 -8.44 13.83 -7.34
C ALA A 25 -9.14 14.41 -8.57
N TYR A 26 -10.23 15.14 -8.35
CA TYR A 26 -10.96 15.78 -9.44
C TYR A 26 -10.09 16.80 -10.16
N ARG A 27 -9.34 17.62 -9.41
CA ARG A 27 -8.46 18.64 -9.98
C ARG A 27 -7.33 18.01 -10.81
N GLU A 28 -6.85 16.87 -10.40
CA GLU A 28 -5.76 16.19 -11.12
C GLU A 28 -6.22 15.67 -12.47
N VAL A 29 -7.47 15.24 -12.59
CA VAL A 29 -8.00 14.53 -13.76
C VAL A 29 -8.78 15.45 -14.68
N TYR A 30 -9.53 16.39 -14.13
CA TYR A 30 -10.42 17.25 -14.89
C TYR A 30 -9.88 18.69 -14.91
N SER A 31 -10.17 19.39 -16.00
CA SER A 31 -9.78 20.80 -16.12
C SER A 31 -10.65 21.65 -15.19
N CYS A 32 -10.03 22.34 -14.25
CA CYS A 32 -10.73 23.12 -13.23
C CYS A 32 -10.32 24.60 -13.24
N SER A 33 -9.64 25.07 -14.27
CA SER A 33 -9.07 26.42 -14.32
C SER A 33 -10.10 27.53 -14.11
N ASN A 34 -11.33 27.33 -14.54
CA ASN A 34 -12.41 28.33 -14.44
C ASN A 34 -13.48 27.93 -13.41
N MET A 35 -13.16 27.00 -12.48
CA MET A 35 -14.13 26.49 -11.53
C MET A 35 -13.84 26.99 -10.13
N LYS A 36 -14.92 27.36 -9.42
CA LYS A 36 -14.81 27.71 -8.01
C LYS A 36 -14.57 26.46 -7.17
N PRO A 37 -13.86 26.58 -6.03
CA PRO A 37 -13.61 25.42 -5.15
C PRO A 37 -14.89 24.70 -4.73
N GLU A 38 -15.97 25.41 -4.46
CA GLU A 38 -17.25 24.81 -4.09
C GLU A 38 -17.82 23.96 -5.23
N THR A 39 -17.70 24.45 -6.47
CA THR A 39 -18.16 23.73 -7.65
C THR A 39 -17.33 22.45 -7.84
N ILE A 40 -16.02 22.53 -7.66
CA ILE A 40 -15.13 21.37 -7.75
C ILE A 40 -15.52 20.34 -6.70
N HIS A 41 -15.73 20.77 -5.46
CA HIS A 41 -16.14 19.89 -4.38
C HIS A 41 -17.48 19.20 -4.67
N THR A 42 -18.45 19.94 -5.16
CA THR A 42 -19.77 19.40 -5.52
C THR A 42 -19.65 18.36 -6.63
N LYS A 43 -18.93 18.68 -7.69
CA LYS A 43 -18.76 17.75 -8.83
C LYS A 43 -17.96 16.50 -8.43
N ALA A 44 -16.95 16.67 -7.60
CA ALA A 44 -16.18 15.53 -7.09
C ALA A 44 -17.05 14.60 -6.25
N SER A 45 -17.91 15.18 -5.40
CA SER A 45 -18.83 14.41 -4.57
C SER A 45 -19.86 13.66 -5.42
N LEU A 46 -20.44 14.32 -6.41
CA LEU A 46 -21.40 13.67 -7.31
C LEU A 46 -20.75 12.54 -8.10
N LEU A 47 -19.54 12.76 -8.60
CA LEU A 47 -18.81 11.73 -9.33
C LEU A 47 -18.50 10.53 -8.46
N SER A 48 -18.04 10.76 -7.23
CA SER A 48 -17.70 9.68 -6.31
C SER A 48 -18.93 8.87 -5.86
N ASN A 49 -20.13 9.45 -5.97
CA ASN A 49 -21.38 8.78 -5.58
C ASN A 49 -22.06 8.06 -6.76
N GLU A 50 -21.56 8.20 -7.98
CA GLU A 50 -22.07 7.39 -9.09
C GLU A 50 -21.80 5.91 -8.81
N ASP A 51 -22.79 5.04 -9.07
CA ASP A 51 -22.73 3.64 -8.70
C ASP A 51 -21.48 2.93 -9.22
N LYS A 52 -21.17 3.08 -10.50
CA LYS A 52 -20.02 2.41 -11.09
C LYS A 52 -18.68 2.97 -10.60
N VAL A 53 -18.63 4.27 -10.33
CA VAL A 53 -17.41 4.91 -9.78
C VAL A 53 -17.21 4.45 -8.34
N ARG A 54 -18.26 4.49 -7.53
CA ARG A 54 -18.20 4.03 -6.13
C ARG A 54 -17.82 2.56 -6.03
N THR A 55 -18.41 1.72 -6.87
CA THR A 55 -18.07 0.28 -6.90
C THR A 55 -16.60 0.08 -7.24
N ARG A 56 -16.08 0.85 -8.20
CA ARG A 56 -14.66 0.76 -8.57
C ARG A 56 -13.75 1.21 -7.43
N ILE A 57 -14.09 2.32 -6.77
CA ILE A 57 -13.33 2.84 -5.63
C ILE A 57 -13.31 1.80 -4.50
N ASP A 58 -14.46 1.22 -4.17
CA ASP A 58 -14.55 0.21 -3.12
C ASP A 58 -13.72 -1.02 -3.46
N GLY A 59 -13.73 -1.46 -4.72
CA GLY A 59 -12.90 -2.56 -5.19
C GLY A 59 -11.42 -2.27 -5.07
N LEU A 60 -10.99 -1.08 -5.46
CA LEU A 60 -9.59 -0.66 -5.35
C LEU A 60 -9.13 -0.58 -3.90
N ARG A 61 -9.99 -0.07 -3.01
CA ARG A 61 -9.69 -0.01 -1.57
C ARG A 61 -9.52 -1.40 -0.98
N LYS A 62 -10.41 -2.31 -1.34
CA LYS A 62 -10.35 -3.70 -0.89
C LYS A 62 -9.04 -4.36 -1.32
N ASP A 63 -8.66 -4.18 -2.59
CA ASP A 63 -7.40 -4.70 -3.11
C ASP A 63 -6.20 -4.11 -2.38
N ALA A 64 -6.24 -2.80 -2.10
CA ALA A 64 -5.17 -2.12 -1.37
C ALA A 64 -5.02 -2.66 0.05
N VAL A 65 -6.14 -2.89 0.75
CA VAL A 65 -6.14 -3.46 2.09
C VAL A 65 -5.51 -4.85 2.09
N GLU A 66 -5.88 -5.70 1.13
CA GLU A 66 -5.31 -7.04 1.02
C GLU A 66 -3.79 -7.01 0.77
N ARG A 67 -3.33 -6.14 -0.14
CA ARG A 67 -1.90 -5.99 -0.41
C ARG A 67 -1.14 -5.47 0.82
N ASN A 68 -1.71 -4.46 1.50
CA ASN A 68 -1.07 -3.86 2.67
C ASN A 68 -1.03 -4.84 3.84
N LYS A 69 -2.05 -5.67 3.98
CA LYS A 69 -2.09 -6.71 5.00
C LYS A 69 -0.96 -7.71 4.83
N ALA A 70 -0.77 -8.21 3.60
CA ALA A 70 0.31 -9.15 3.30
C ALA A 70 1.68 -8.52 3.58
N SER A 71 1.88 -7.27 3.15
CA SER A 71 3.12 -6.54 3.37
C SER A 71 3.40 -6.30 4.86
N LEU A 72 2.36 -5.97 5.63
CA LEU A 72 2.48 -5.77 7.07
C LEU A 72 2.86 -7.08 7.78
N ASP A 73 2.24 -8.19 7.38
CA ASP A 73 2.56 -9.50 7.95
C ASP A 73 4.03 -9.85 7.72
N GLU A 74 4.58 -9.54 6.55
CA GLU A 74 6.01 -9.74 6.26
C GLU A 74 6.90 -8.91 7.18
N VAL A 75 6.56 -7.63 7.36
CA VAL A 75 7.31 -6.73 8.24
C VAL A 75 7.28 -7.24 9.68
N LEU A 76 6.09 -7.62 10.17
CA LEU A 76 5.94 -8.12 11.53
C LEU A 76 6.74 -9.41 11.76
N THR A 77 6.82 -10.28 10.75
CA THR A 77 7.62 -11.51 10.81
C THR A 77 9.10 -11.18 10.97
N VAL A 78 9.61 -10.26 10.16
CA VAL A 78 11.02 -9.83 10.23
C VAL A 78 11.32 -9.20 11.60
N LEU A 79 10.44 -8.32 12.09
CA LEU A 79 10.62 -7.70 13.40
C LEU A 79 10.62 -8.73 14.52
N ALA A 80 9.74 -9.72 14.46
CA ALA A 80 9.70 -10.78 15.46
C ALA A 80 10.99 -11.59 15.46
N ASP A 81 11.54 -11.88 14.29
CA ASP A 81 12.81 -12.60 14.17
C ASP A 81 13.96 -11.80 14.76
N ILE A 82 13.98 -10.49 14.54
CA ILE A 82 15.02 -9.61 15.09
C ILE A 82 14.93 -9.57 16.62
N ILE A 83 13.70 -9.43 17.17
CA ILE A 83 13.47 -9.36 18.61
C ILE A 83 13.86 -10.68 19.31
N ARG A 84 13.61 -11.81 18.65
CA ARG A 84 13.91 -13.15 19.18
C ARG A 84 15.29 -13.63 18.83
N PHE A 85 16.07 -12.81 18.17
CA PHE A 85 17.42 -13.16 17.76
C PHE A 85 18.30 -13.46 18.97
N ASP A 86 18.91 -14.63 18.95
CA ASP A 86 19.87 -15.05 19.97
C ASP A 86 21.27 -14.97 19.39
N PRO A 87 22.12 -14.04 19.87
CA PRO A 87 23.49 -13.93 19.36
C PRO A 87 24.30 -15.22 19.47
N ALA A 88 23.95 -16.11 20.40
CA ALA A 88 24.64 -17.39 20.53
C ALA A 88 24.53 -18.26 19.28
N GLU A 89 23.46 -18.08 18.48
CA GLU A 89 23.28 -18.83 17.23
C GLU A 89 24.31 -18.48 16.15
N MET A 90 25.06 -17.40 16.35
CA MET A 90 26.11 -16.97 15.42
C MET A 90 27.44 -17.69 15.68
N TYR A 91 27.58 -18.42 16.77
CA TYR A 91 28.81 -19.01 17.22
C TYR A 91 28.71 -20.53 17.29
N ASP A 92 29.87 -21.21 17.10
CA ASP A 92 29.98 -22.65 17.28
C ASP A 92 30.18 -23.00 18.77
N GLU A 93 30.29 -24.29 19.09
CA GLU A 93 30.49 -24.76 20.45
C GLU A 93 31.81 -24.28 21.07
N SER A 94 32.78 -23.93 20.24
CA SER A 94 34.08 -23.44 20.69
C SER A 94 34.12 -21.93 20.86
N GLY A 95 33.02 -21.24 20.61
CA GLY A 95 32.94 -19.78 20.73
C GLY A 95 33.42 -19.01 19.51
N ASN A 96 33.63 -19.69 18.38
CA ASN A 96 34.06 -19.07 17.14
C ASN A 96 32.83 -18.67 16.30
N LEU A 97 32.93 -17.54 15.62
CA LEU A 97 31.87 -17.07 14.74
C LEU A 97 31.66 -18.04 13.59
N LEU A 98 30.42 -18.46 13.38
CA LEU A 98 30.08 -19.35 12.29
C LEU A 98 30.21 -18.63 10.94
N PRO A 99 30.66 -19.33 9.88
CA PRO A 99 30.56 -18.80 8.53
C PRO A 99 29.08 -18.54 8.20
N ILE A 100 28.80 -17.50 7.42
CA ILE A 100 27.42 -17.10 7.08
C ILE A 100 26.63 -18.28 6.51
N HIS A 101 27.25 -19.09 5.66
CA HIS A 101 26.54 -20.22 5.04
C HIS A 101 26.14 -21.34 6.02
N LYS A 102 26.72 -21.35 7.22
CA LYS A 102 26.37 -22.32 8.27
C LYS A 102 25.41 -21.75 9.31
N MET A 103 25.15 -20.47 9.26
CA MET A 103 24.16 -19.85 10.16
C MET A 103 22.75 -20.22 9.73
N PRO A 104 21.80 -20.39 10.70
CA PRO A 104 20.41 -20.57 10.34
C PRO A 104 19.91 -19.42 9.47
N LYS A 105 19.01 -19.72 8.54
CA LYS A 105 18.45 -18.71 7.62
C LYS A 105 17.89 -17.52 8.37
N LYS A 106 17.16 -17.76 9.45
CA LYS A 106 16.57 -16.73 10.31
C LYS A 106 17.64 -15.76 10.81
N VAL A 107 18.77 -16.25 11.26
CA VAL A 107 19.88 -15.45 11.77
C VAL A 107 20.52 -14.64 10.64
N ARG A 108 20.75 -15.25 9.47
CA ARG A 108 21.31 -14.55 8.31
C ARG A 108 20.44 -13.38 7.87
N MET A 109 19.13 -13.56 7.90
CA MET A 109 18.18 -12.50 7.52
C MET A 109 18.20 -11.35 8.52
N CYS A 110 18.35 -11.63 9.80
CA CYS A 110 18.49 -10.58 10.82
C CYS A 110 19.77 -9.75 10.60
N ILE A 111 20.87 -10.38 10.26
CA ILE A 111 22.12 -9.68 9.95
C ILE A 111 21.96 -8.74 8.76
N GLN A 112 21.25 -9.18 7.72
CA GLN A 112 20.98 -8.36 6.54
C GLN A 112 20.09 -7.16 6.84
N SER A 113 19.28 -7.25 7.89
CA SER A 113 18.37 -6.18 8.28
C SER A 113 19.06 -5.07 9.08
N PHE A 114 20.25 -5.31 9.55
CA PHE A 114 21.06 -4.31 10.23
C PHE A 114 21.98 -3.61 9.23
#